data_8ed4ae247a33be0f7bb82d274569bbf3
#
_entry.id   8ed4ae247a33be0f7bb82d274569bbf3
#
_cell.length_a   1.000
_cell.length_b   1.000
_cell.length_c   1.000
_cell.angle_alpha   90.00
_cell.angle_beta   90.00
_cell.angle_gamma   90.00
#
_symmetry.space_group_name_H-M   'P 1'
#
loop_
_entity.id
_entity.type
_entity.pdbx_description
1 polymer ?
#
loop_
_entity_poly.entity_id
_entity_poly.type
_entity_poly.pdbx_seq_one_letter_code
_entity_poly.pdbx_strand_id
1 'polypeptide(L)'
;MRFKTSLEGFPVHLLLMSGCTIAVAICAAACVGYATGTLSVSYAGYLAFMLGASAIGGLLLAYSAWLHSGRERRELERYRAQAEAMGAEIKNLEDAAGRREEFIASFAHELKTPLTAIIGYADMLRSMELSPKNRFTAAGYIFSEGKRLEALSLKLLDLIVAGKQGVERRRFDAPYLIREVAAVAVPSLAADGMKLDMHWEPGEVEIEPDLFKTLLINLIDNARKASRRGQSVELSGRREDGGYAFYVTDHGRGMRREDLDKITEPFYMIDKSRSRARGR
;
A
#
# COMPACT_ATOMS: atom_id res chain seq x y z
N MET A 1 -24.64 32.56 0.69
CA MET A 1 -25.05 32.66 2.12
C MET A 1 -26.42 32.00 2.27
N ARG A 2 -26.51 30.72 2.63
CA ARG A 2 -27.77 30.06 2.96
C ARG A 2 -27.86 30.00 4.48
N PHE A 3 -28.75 30.80 5.05
CA PHE A 3 -29.14 30.63 6.46
C PHE A 3 -29.87 29.30 6.60
N LYS A 4 -29.17 28.28 7.07
CA LYS A 4 -29.79 27.10 7.63
C LYS A 4 -30.21 27.46 9.06
N THR A 5 -31.47 27.84 9.25
CA THR A 5 -32.07 27.92 10.58
C THR A 5 -32.13 26.52 11.14
N SER A 6 -31.11 26.16 11.93
CA SER A 6 -31.11 24.91 12.68
C SER A 6 -32.04 25.08 13.88
N LEU A 7 -33.23 24.53 13.76
CA LEU A 7 -34.09 24.18 14.90
C LEU A 7 -33.51 23.00 15.73
N GLU A 8 -32.24 22.67 15.51
CA GLU A 8 -31.52 21.52 16.11
C GLU A 8 -31.04 21.78 17.54
N GLY A 9 -31.30 22.93 18.12
CA GLY A 9 -30.80 23.30 19.45
C GLY A 9 -31.86 23.47 20.56
N PHE A 10 -33.17 23.29 20.28
CA PHE A 10 -34.15 23.34 21.36
C PHE A 10 -34.14 21.99 22.07
N PRO A 11 -33.76 21.96 23.36
CA PRO A 11 -33.69 20.71 24.06
C PRO A 11 -35.12 20.14 24.19
N VAL A 12 -35.37 19.00 23.57
CA VAL A 12 -36.70 18.31 23.57
C VAL A 12 -37.22 18.12 25.00
N HIS A 13 -36.34 18.01 25.99
CA HIS A 13 -36.70 17.98 27.41
C HIS A 13 -37.35 19.29 27.91
N LEU A 14 -37.01 20.46 27.33
CA LEU A 14 -37.69 21.70 27.69
C LEU A 14 -39.13 21.77 27.16
N LEU A 15 -39.34 21.25 25.94
CA LEU A 15 -40.70 21.08 25.38
C LEU A 15 -41.51 20.06 26.16
N LEU A 16 -40.87 18.96 26.58
CA LEU A 16 -41.49 17.90 27.39
C LEU A 16 -41.77 18.40 28.80
N MET A 17 -40.87 19.16 29.42
CA MET A 17 -41.10 19.79 30.72
C MET A 17 -42.21 20.83 30.64
N SER A 18 -42.30 21.63 29.58
CA SER A 18 -43.39 22.57 29.37
C SER A 18 -44.74 21.85 29.18
N GLY A 19 -44.73 20.73 28.44
CA GLY A 19 -45.91 19.87 28.27
C GLY A 19 -46.38 19.26 29.60
N CYS A 20 -45.46 18.73 30.40
CA CYS A 20 -45.76 18.21 31.75
C CYS A 20 -46.27 19.31 32.70
N THR A 21 -45.67 20.49 32.70
CA THR A 21 -46.14 21.60 33.57
C THR A 21 -47.52 22.10 33.16
N ILE A 22 -47.82 22.16 31.85
CA ILE A 22 -49.16 22.51 31.36
C ILE A 22 -50.18 21.43 31.77
N ALA A 23 -49.85 20.14 31.62
CA ALA A 23 -50.73 19.05 32.03
C ALA A 23 -51.02 19.08 33.56
N VAL A 24 -50.00 19.33 34.37
CA VAL A 24 -50.15 19.48 35.82
C VAL A 24 -51.02 20.70 36.16
N ALA A 25 -50.82 21.84 35.46
CA ALA A 25 -51.63 23.05 35.67
C ALA A 25 -53.11 22.82 35.29
N ILE A 26 -53.41 22.15 34.20
CA ILE A 26 -54.77 21.77 33.78
C ILE A 26 -55.39 20.83 34.79
N CYS A 27 -54.65 19.85 35.29
CA CYS A 27 -55.15 18.93 36.35
C CYS A 27 -55.43 19.65 37.66
N ALA A 28 -54.59 20.60 38.08
CA ALA A 28 -54.80 21.40 39.28
C ALA A 28 -56.00 22.31 39.10
N ALA A 29 -56.19 22.96 37.93
CA ALA A 29 -57.38 23.76 37.65
C ALA A 29 -58.68 22.91 37.67
N ALA A 30 -58.66 21.70 37.14
CA ALA A 30 -59.77 20.78 37.17
C ALA A 30 -60.12 20.32 38.61
N CYS A 31 -59.09 20.09 39.45
CA CYS A 31 -59.30 19.79 40.89
C CYS A 31 -59.96 20.95 41.63
N VAL A 32 -59.50 22.18 41.39
CA VAL A 32 -60.10 23.40 42.02
C VAL A 32 -61.54 23.57 41.55
N GLY A 33 -61.83 23.42 40.25
CA GLY A 33 -63.18 23.52 39.69
C GLY A 33 -64.13 22.46 40.26
N TYR A 34 -63.65 21.26 40.53
CA TYR A 34 -64.36 20.21 41.18
C TYR A 34 -64.66 20.55 42.70
N ALA A 35 -63.61 21.02 43.39
CA ALA A 35 -63.72 21.38 44.84
C ALA A 35 -64.66 22.59 45.08
N THR A 36 -64.79 23.49 44.11
CA THR A 36 -65.66 24.67 44.15
C THR A 36 -67.08 24.37 43.65
N GLY A 37 -67.38 23.14 43.23
CA GLY A 37 -68.69 22.73 42.71
C GLY A 37 -69.06 23.30 41.35
N THR A 38 -68.09 23.93 40.64
CA THR A 38 -68.31 24.50 39.34
C THR A 38 -68.18 23.50 38.20
N LEU A 39 -67.62 22.30 38.46
CA LEU A 39 -67.46 21.19 37.54
C LEU A 39 -68.03 19.88 38.14
N SER A 40 -69.07 19.35 37.53
CA SER A 40 -69.62 18.02 37.86
C SER A 40 -68.94 16.92 37.05
N VAL A 41 -67.72 16.65 37.35
CA VAL A 41 -66.97 15.52 36.71
C VAL A 41 -67.00 14.34 37.64
N SER A 42 -67.40 13.16 37.12
CA SER A 42 -67.37 11.92 37.92
C SER A 42 -65.89 11.65 38.32
N TYR A 43 -65.66 11.29 39.58
CA TYR A 43 -64.31 10.96 40.10
C TYR A 43 -63.59 9.95 39.25
N ALA A 44 -64.33 9.00 38.66
CA ALA A 44 -63.78 8.02 37.71
C ALA A 44 -63.21 8.67 36.37
N GLY A 45 -63.93 9.67 35.88
CA GLY A 45 -63.44 10.42 34.65
C GLY A 45 -62.16 11.20 34.89
N TYR A 46 -62.03 11.82 36.07
CA TYR A 46 -60.82 12.52 36.49
C TYR A 46 -59.60 11.57 36.61
N LEU A 47 -59.79 10.40 37.26
CA LEU A 47 -58.76 9.39 37.43
C LEU A 47 -58.30 8.82 36.07
N ALA A 48 -59.24 8.56 35.16
CA ALA A 48 -58.96 8.11 33.81
C ALA A 48 -58.13 9.14 32.98
N PHE A 49 -58.51 10.43 33.14
CA PHE A 49 -57.77 11.50 32.50
C PHE A 49 -56.30 11.63 33.00
N MET A 50 -56.10 11.56 34.31
CA MET A 50 -54.79 11.61 34.95
C MET A 50 -53.88 10.43 34.51
N LEU A 51 -54.46 9.21 34.51
CA LEU A 51 -53.75 8.01 34.05
C LEU A 51 -53.37 8.12 32.55
N GLY A 52 -54.28 8.62 31.72
CA GLY A 52 -54.03 8.83 30.28
C GLY A 52 -52.93 9.88 30.02
N ALA A 53 -52.98 11.01 30.73
CA ALA A 53 -51.97 12.07 30.62
C ALA A 53 -50.58 11.56 31.08
N SER A 54 -50.52 10.81 32.17
CA SER A 54 -49.26 10.19 32.66
C SER A 54 -48.69 9.16 31.68
N ALA A 55 -49.54 8.32 31.07
CA ALA A 55 -49.12 7.36 30.08
C ALA A 55 -48.55 8.03 28.82
N ILE A 56 -49.21 9.09 28.33
CA ILE A 56 -48.71 9.87 27.16
C ILE A 56 -47.38 10.53 27.48
N GLY A 57 -47.24 11.14 28.68
CA GLY A 57 -45.99 11.73 29.13
C GLY A 57 -44.84 10.71 29.20
N GLY A 58 -45.11 9.53 29.72
CA GLY A 58 -44.16 8.42 29.79
C GLY A 58 -43.70 7.95 28.38
N LEU A 59 -44.66 7.81 27.45
CA LEU A 59 -44.37 7.42 26.08
C LEU A 59 -43.52 8.48 25.35
N LEU A 60 -43.80 9.77 25.54
CA LEU A 60 -43.01 10.85 24.94
C LEU A 60 -41.59 10.86 25.50
N LEU A 61 -41.39 10.65 26.79
CA LEU A 61 -40.07 10.55 27.41
C LEU A 61 -39.30 9.33 26.88
N ALA A 62 -39.94 8.17 26.79
CA ALA A 62 -39.32 6.97 26.22
C ALA A 62 -38.92 7.15 24.76
N TYR A 63 -39.79 7.79 23.96
CA TYR A 63 -39.52 8.09 22.56
C TYR A 63 -38.35 9.08 22.41
N SER A 64 -38.27 10.13 23.22
CA SER A 64 -37.15 11.07 23.20
C SER A 64 -35.84 10.41 23.60
N ALA A 65 -35.83 9.57 24.63
CA ALA A 65 -34.67 8.81 25.07
C ALA A 65 -34.19 7.83 23.96
N TRP A 66 -35.15 7.16 23.29
CA TRP A 66 -34.83 6.29 22.16
C TRP A 66 -34.20 7.04 20.98
N LEU A 67 -34.72 8.22 20.61
CA LEU A 67 -34.16 9.08 19.58
C LEU A 67 -32.73 9.55 19.93
N HIS A 68 -32.51 9.94 21.19
CA HIS A 68 -31.18 10.38 21.66
C HIS A 68 -30.15 9.23 21.61
N SER A 69 -30.51 8.07 22.13
CA SER A 69 -29.64 6.90 22.14
C SER A 69 -29.26 6.43 20.71
N GLY A 70 -30.19 6.58 19.77
CA GLY A 70 -29.92 6.26 18.37
C GLY A 70 -28.92 7.21 17.69
N ARG A 71 -28.91 8.49 18.07
CA ARG A 71 -27.95 9.48 17.56
C ARG A 71 -26.54 9.24 18.11
N GLU A 72 -26.42 9.08 19.41
CA GLU A 72 -25.15 8.80 20.10
C GLU A 72 -24.49 7.51 19.60
N ARG A 73 -25.26 6.45 19.37
CA ARG A 73 -24.74 5.20 18.78
C ARG A 73 -24.18 5.41 17.40
N ARG A 74 -24.87 6.15 16.52
CA ARG A 74 -24.39 6.44 15.17
C ARG A 74 -23.13 7.29 15.16
N GLU A 75 -23.00 8.24 16.04
CA GLU A 75 -21.80 9.05 16.21
C GLU A 75 -20.63 8.19 16.69
N LEU A 76 -20.87 7.36 17.69
CA LEU A 76 -19.86 6.43 18.20
C LEU A 76 -19.37 5.43 17.14
N GLU A 77 -20.30 4.90 16.33
CA GLU A 77 -19.96 4.03 15.19
C GLU A 77 -19.09 4.77 14.14
N ARG A 78 -19.43 6.03 13.86
CA ARG A 78 -18.60 6.86 12.93
C ARG A 78 -17.21 7.11 13.49
N TYR A 79 -17.09 7.45 14.77
CA TYR A 79 -15.78 7.65 15.40
C TYR A 79 -14.96 6.36 15.43
N ARG A 80 -15.60 5.22 15.69
CA ARG A 80 -14.93 3.91 15.64
C ARG A 80 -14.43 3.60 14.23
N ALA A 81 -15.27 3.75 13.22
CA ALA A 81 -14.87 3.52 11.83
C ALA A 81 -13.71 4.45 11.38
N GLN A 82 -13.74 5.71 11.82
CA GLN A 82 -12.64 6.64 11.55
C GLN A 82 -11.35 6.24 12.28
N ALA A 83 -11.45 5.83 13.54
CA ALA A 83 -10.30 5.36 14.32
C ALA A 83 -9.68 4.09 13.72
N GLU A 84 -10.51 3.14 13.26
CA GLU A 84 -10.04 1.93 12.56
C GLU A 84 -9.37 2.27 11.24
N ALA A 85 -9.94 3.16 10.44
CA ALA A 85 -9.34 3.61 9.18
C ALA A 85 -8.00 4.32 9.40
N MET A 86 -7.93 5.22 10.39
CA MET A 86 -6.67 5.88 10.77
C MET A 86 -5.63 4.89 11.29
N GLY A 87 -6.05 3.91 12.10
CA GLY A 87 -5.17 2.84 12.58
C GLY A 87 -4.58 2.00 11.44
N ALA A 88 -5.38 1.67 10.43
CA ALA A 88 -4.92 0.97 9.24
C ALA A 88 -3.93 1.82 8.42
N GLU A 89 -4.19 3.12 8.28
CA GLU A 89 -3.29 4.04 7.58
C GLU A 89 -1.95 4.21 8.31
N ILE A 90 -1.98 4.38 9.63
CA ILE A 90 -0.76 4.44 10.46
C ILE A 90 0.06 3.17 10.27
N LYS A 91 -0.56 2.00 10.37
CA LYS A 91 0.13 0.73 10.17
C LYS A 91 0.76 0.62 8.77
N ASN A 92 0.05 1.04 7.73
CA ASN A 92 0.60 1.06 6.37
C ASN A 92 1.81 1.99 6.23
N LEU A 93 1.79 3.15 6.91
CA LEU A 93 2.91 4.09 6.93
C LEU A 93 4.10 3.54 7.72
N GLU A 94 3.86 2.90 8.86
CA GLU A 94 4.91 2.22 9.65
C GLU A 94 5.56 1.09 8.86
N ASP A 95 4.77 0.25 8.19
CA ASP A 95 5.27 -0.82 7.32
C ASP A 95 6.07 -0.26 6.13
N ALA A 96 5.66 0.87 5.57
CA ALA A 96 6.39 1.55 4.49
C ALA A 96 7.70 2.16 5.01
N ALA A 97 7.69 2.77 6.19
CA ALA A 97 8.89 3.31 6.84
C ALA A 97 9.89 2.19 7.17
N GLY A 98 9.43 1.09 7.75
CA GLY A 98 10.26 -0.08 8.04
C GLY A 98 10.93 -0.66 6.79
N ARG A 99 10.17 -0.84 5.71
CA ARG A 99 10.74 -1.28 4.42
C ARG A 99 11.78 -0.32 3.88
N ARG A 100 11.59 0.99 4.06
CA ARG A 100 12.57 2.00 3.64
C ARG A 100 13.85 1.95 4.47
N GLU A 101 13.75 1.73 5.77
CA GLU A 101 14.92 1.58 6.65
C GLU A 101 15.71 0.32 6.32
N GLU A 102 15.05 -0.83 6.14
CA GLU A 102 15.68 -2.08 5.71
C GLU A 102 16.38 -1.92 4.36
N PHE A 103 15.74 -1.22 3.42
CA PHE A 103 16.34 -0.90 2.13
C PHE A 103 17.62 -0.09 2.28
N ILE A 104 17.62 0.98 3.09
CA ILE A 104 18.80 1.84 3.31
C ILE A 104 19.93 1.04 3.97
N ALA A 105 19.61 0.23 4.99
CA ALA A 105 20.59 -0.61 5.68
C ALA A 105 21.23 -1.64 4.75
N SER A 106 20.41 -2.32 3.93
CA SER A 106 20.87 -3.30 2.96
C SER A 106 21.74 -2.66 1.86
N PHE A 107 21.33 -1.49 1.36
CA PHE A 107 22.08 -0.72 0.36
C PHE A 107 23.44 -0.26 0.90
N ALA A 108 23.48 0.27 2.13
CA ALA A 108 24.72 0.67 2.79
C ALA A 108 25.68 -0.52 2.93
N HIS A 109 25.16 -1.70 3.27
CA HIS A 109 25.97 -2.92 3.35
C HIS A 109 26.56 -3.34 2.00
N GLU A 110 25.75 -3.30 0.92
CA GLU A 110 26.17 -3.65 -0.43
C GLU A 110 27.18 -2.63 -1.02
N LEU A 111 27.14 -1.36 -0.60
CA LEU A 111 28.15 -0.35 -0.93
C LEU A 111 29.45 -0.55 -0.15
N LYS A 112 29.38 -0.89 1.13
CA LYS A 112 30.55 -1.04 2.01
C LYS A 112 31.51 -2.11 1.50
N THR A 113 31.00 -3.22 0.99
CA THR A 113 31.81 -4.37 0.56
C THR A 113 32.74 -4.01 -0.61
N PRO A 114 32.29 -3.50 -1.76
CA PRO A 114 33.15 -3.11 -2.88
C PRO A 114 34.07 -1.94 -2.50
N LEU A 115 33.59 -0.99 -1.70
CA LEU A 115 34.39 0.16 -1.27
C LEU A 115 35.58 -0.30 -0.40
N THR A 116 35.34 -1.24 0.53
CA THR A 116 36.41 -1.80 1.36
C THR A 116 37.45 -2.54 0.50
N ALA A 117 37.00 -3.27 -0.54
CA ALA A 117 37.92 -3.94 -1.45
C ALA A 117 38.76 -2.92 -2.26
N ILE A 118 38.13 -1.88 -2.81
CA ILE A 118 38.84 -0.80 -3.53
C ILE A 118 39.91 -0.17 -2.63
N ILE A 119 39.55 0.22 -1.42
CA ILE A 119 40.46 0.83 -0.46
C ILE A 119 41.62 -0.13 -0.13
N GLY A 120 41.31 -1.40 0.13
CA GLY A 120 42.33 -2.40 0.48
C GLY A 120 43.33 -2.64 -0.66
N TYR A 121 42.86 -2.79 -1.90
CA TYR A 121 43.76 -2.96 -3.04
C TYR A 121 44.51 -1.67 -3.38
N ALA A 122 43.92 -0.51 -3.22
CA ALA A 122 44.60 0.79 -3.40
C ALA A 122 45.69 0.99 -2.32
N ASP A 123 45.42 0.63 -1.07
CA ASP A 123 46.40 0.70 0.00
C ASP A 123 47.55 -0.29 -0.22
N MET A 124 47.28 -1.50 -0.70
CA MET A 124 48.29 -2.48 -1.11
C MET A 124 49.20 -1.92 -2.23
N LEU A 125 48.62 -1.26 -3.23
CA LEU A 125 49.37 -0.61 -4.32
C LEU A 125 50.25 0.54 -3.83
N ARG A 126 49.79 1.25 -2.77
CA ARG A 126 50.47 2.41 -2.21
C ARG A 126 51.60 2.03 -1.26
N SER A 127 51.39 1.00 -0.42
CA SER A 127 52.24 0.69 0.72
C SER A 127 53.18 -0.50 0.52
N MET A 128 53.03 -1.26 -0.56
CA MET A 128 53.83 -2.47 -0.82
C MET A 128 54.53 -2.42 -2.16
N GLU A 129 55.76 -2.93 -2.21
CA GLU A 129 56.39 -3.25 -3.49
C GLU A 129 55.79 -4.52 -4.07
N LEU A 130 55.06 -4.39 -5.16
CA LEU A 130 54.38 -5.49 -5.85
C LEU A 130 55.05 -5.80 -7.17
N SER A 131 55.06 -7.09 -7.54
CA SER A 131 55.44 -7.51 -8.87
C SER A 131 54.48 -6.88 -9.91
N PRO A 132 54.93 -6.71 -11.18
CA PRO A 132 54.06 -6.15 -12.23
C PRO A 132 52.75 -6.88 -12.40
N LYS A 133 52.77 -8.23 -12.24
CA LYS A 133 51.57 -9.06 -12.29
C LYS A 133 50.57 -8.76 -11.14
N ASN A 134 51.10 -8.65 -9.93
CA ASN A 134 50.24 -8.35 -8.76
C ASN A 134 49.68 -6.92 -8.81
N ARG A 135 50.46 -5.98 -9.31
CA ARG A 135 50.03 -4.60 -9.55
C ARG A 135 48.85 -4.53 -10.54
N PHE A 136 49.02 -5.24 -11.70
CA PHE A 136 47.95 -5.36 -12.68
C PHE A 136 46.68 -6.01 -12.11
N THR A 137 46.84 -7.08 -11.33
CA THR A 137 45.75 -7.78 -10.68
C THR A 137 45.01 -6.87 -9.69
N ALA A 138 45.73 -6.16 -8.82
CA ALA A 138 45.16 -5.22 -7.85
C ALA A 138 44.39 -4.07 -8.55
N ALA A 139 44.98 -3.49 -9.61
CA ALA A 139 44.31 -2.48 -10.41
C ALA A 139 43.03 -3.03 -11.08
N GLY A 140 43.07 -4.26 -11.55
CA GLY A 140 41.91 -4.96 -12.12
C GLY A 140 40.77 -5.14 -11.10
N TYR A 141 41.08 -5.47 -9.86
CA TYR A 141 40.06 -5.55 -8.79
C TYR A 141 39.46 -4.17 -8.46
N ILE A 142 40.29 -3.12 -8.38
CA ILE A 142 39.77 -1.75 -8.14
C ILE A 142 38.81 -1.36 -9.27
N PHE A 143 39.15 -1.63 -10.52
CA PHE A 143 38.31 -1.32 -11.67
C PHE A 143 37.01 -2.10 -11.65
N SER A 144 37.07 -3.42 -11.39
CA SER A 144 35.86 -4.27 -11.36
C SER A 144 34.89 -3.90 -10.22
N GLU A 145 35.40 -3.61 -9.03
CA GLU A 145 34.58 -3.15 -7.91
C GLU A 145 34.04 -1.73 -8.13
N GLY A 146 34.80 -0.86 -8.80
CA GLY A 146 34.32 0.46 -9.23
C GLY A 146 33.14 0.36 -10.21
N LYS A 147 33.23 -0.53 -11.20
CA LYS A 147 32.13 -0.83 -12.12
C LYS A 147 30.91 -1.44 -11.42
N ARG A 148 31.12 -2.24 -10.38
CA ARG A 148 30.04 -2.77 -9.56
C ARG A 148 29.33 -1.66 -8.78
N LEU A 149 30.07 -0.70 -8.21
CA LEU A 149 29.50 0.47 -7.53
C LEU A 149 28.69 1.36 -8.48
N GLU A 150 29.22 1.61 -9.69
CA GLU A 150 28.50 2.34 -10.74
C GLU A 150 27.15 1.69 -11.05
N ALA A 151 27.13 0.38 -11.27
CA ALA A 151 25.90 -0.38 -11.54
C ALA A 151 24.90 -0.35 -10.37
N LEU A 152 25.40 -0.39 -9.12
CA LEU A 152 24.56 -0.24 -7.92
C LEU A 152 23.95 1.15 -7.81
N SER A 153 24.71 2.21 -8.11
CA SER A 153 24.24 3.59 -8.13
C SER A 153 23.13 3.82 -9.17
N LEU A 154 23.30 3.27 -10.38
CA LEU A 154 22.29 3.36 -11.43
C LEU A 154 20.98 2.66 -11.02
N LYS A 155 21.07 1.46 -10.43
CA LYS A 155 19.89 0.75 -9.91
C LYS A 155 19.17 1.52 -8.81
N LEU A 156 19.89 2.22 -7.94
CA LEU A 156 19.27 3.09 -6.93
C LEU A 156 18.53 4.25 -7.58
N LEU A 157 19.12 4.85 -8.63
CA LEU A 157 18.47 5.93 -9.36
C LEU A 157 17.18 5.46 -10.03
N ASP A 158 17.19 4.28 -10.66
CA ASP A 158 15.99 3.66 -11.25
C ASP A 158 14.88 3.46 -10.21
N LEU A 159 15.23 3.00 -9.00
CA LEU A 159 14.27 2.83 -7.90
C LEU A 159 13.70 4.17 -7.41
N ILE A 160 14.53 5.22 -7.33
CA ILE A 160 14.07 6.57 -6.93
C ILE A 160 13.12 7.14 -7.99
N VAL A 161 13.42 6.94 -9.26
CA VAL A 161 12.56 7.39 -10.37
C VAL A 161 11.24 6.63 -10.37
N ALA A 162 11.28 5.32 -10.23
CA ALA A 162 10.08 4.47 -10.18
C ALA A 162 9.18 4.77 -8.98
N GLY A 163 9.75 5.21 -7.85
CA GLY A 163 9.01 5.56 -6.63
C GLY A 163 8.40 6.96 -6.63
N LYS A 164 8.68 7.81 -7.62
CA LYS A 164 8.05 9.14 -7.72
C LYS A 164 6.59 9.00 -8.13
N GLN A 165 5.70 9.67 -7.40
CA GLN A 165 4.29 9.80 -7.79
C GLN A 165 4.22 10.56 -9.12
N GLY A 166 3.49 9.99 -10.10
CA GLY A 166 3.28 10.65 -11.39
C GLY A 166 3.81 9.87 -12.60
N VAL A 167 3.88 8.54 -12.49
CA VAL A 167 4.15 7.67 -13.66
C VAL A 167 3.03 7.87 -14.68
N GLU A 168 3.33 8.51 -15.80
CA GLU A 168 2.38 8.72 -16.89
C GLU A 168 2.18 7.42 -17.66
N ARG A 169 1.09 6.74 -17.38
CA ARG A 169 0.66 5.57 -18.16
C ARG A 169 0.08 6.01 -19.49
N ARG A 170 0.45 5.32 -20.54
CA ARG A 170 -0.11 5.50 -21.89
C ARG A 170 -0.38 4.17 -22.55
N ARG A 171 -1.30 4.17 -23.50
CA ARG A 171 -1.54 3.00 -24.33
C ARG A 171 -0.32 2.71 -25.19
N PHE A 172 0.13 1.48 -25.18
CA PHE A 172 1.34 1.04 -25.85
C PHE A 172 1.13 -0.34 -26.49
N ASP A 173 1.65 -0.54 -27.67
CA ASP A 173 1.58 -1.81 -28.40
C ASP A 173 2.48 -2.85 -27.69
N ALA A 174 1.88 -3.93 -27.18
CA ALA A 174 2.61 -4.97 -26.47
C ALA A 174 3.63 -5.72 -27.35
N PRO A 175 3.30 -6.11 -28.60
CA PRO A 175 4.28 -6.65 -29.56
C PRO A 175 5.46 -5.73 -29.82
N TYR A 176 5.25 -4.42 -29.90
CA TYR A 176 6.33 -3.46 -30.09
C TYR A 176 7.26 -3.43 -28.87
N LEU A 177 6.70 -3.44 -27.67
CA LEU A 177 7.49 -3.51 -26.43
C LEU A 177 8.37 -4.76 -26.37
N ILE A 178 7.80 -5.93 -26.72
CA ILE A 178 8.56 -7.19 -26.75
C ILE A 178 9.75 -7.10 -27.70
N ARG A 179 9.58 -6.51 -28.88
CA ARG A 179 10.67 -6.31 -29.85
C ARG A 179 11.75 -5.36 -29.34
N GLU A 180 11.36 -4.27 -28.70
CA GLU A 180 12.28 -3.31 -28.06
C GLU A 180 13.11 -3.98 -26.96
N VAL A 181 12.47 -4.76 -26.10
CA VAL A 181 13.13 -5.52 -25.04
C VAL A 181 14.09 -6.55 -25.63
N ALA A 182 13.67 -7.28 -26.66
CA ALA A 182 14.48 -8.28 -27.33
C ALA A 182 15.74 -7.67 -27.97
N ALA A 183 15.61 -6.50 -28.58
CA ALA A 183 16.76 -5.80 -29.19
C ALA A 183 17.89 -5.53 -28.17
N VAL A 184 17.54 -5.29 -26.90
CA VAL A 184 18.50 -5.09 -25.81
C VAL A 184 18.99 -6.40 -25.21
N ALA A 185 18.09 -7.38 -25.02
CA ALA A 185 18.38 -8.61 -24.30
C ALA A 185 19.16 -9.66 -25.14
N VAL A 186 18.87 -9.77 -26.45
CA VAL A 186 19.46 -10.78 -27.33
C VAL A 186 21.00 -10.76 -27.36
N PRO A 187 21.68 -9.60 -27.51
CA PRO A 187 23.14 -9.56 -27.51
C PRO A 187 23.77 -10.10 -26.22
N SER A 188 23.13 -9.79 -25.06
CA SER A 188 23.60 -10.25 -23.74
C SER A 188 23.43 -11.76 -23.56
N LEU A 189 22.30 -12.32 -23.99
CA LEU A 189 22.05 -13.76 -23.97
C LEU A 189 22.98 -14.51 -24.93
N ALA A 190 23.18 -13.98 -26.12
CA ALA A 190 24.08 -14.59 -27.13
C ALA A 190 25.52 -14.65 -26.64
N ALA A 191 26.02 -13.64 -25.93
CA ALA A 191 27.35 -13.61 -25.33
C ALA A 191 27.57 -14.78 -24.34
N ASP A 192 26.50 -15.20 -23.62
CA ASP A 192 26.52 -16.35 -22.72
C ASP A 192 26.14 -17.66 -23.45
N GLY A 193 25.97 -17.65 -24.76
CA GLY A 193 25.61 -18.82 -25.58
C GLY A 193 24.18 -19.30 -25.37
N MET A 194 23.28 -18.38 -25.03
CA MET A 194 21.84 -18.62 -24.81
C MET A 194 21.00 -17.96 -25.90
N LYS A 195 19.74 -18.37 -26.01
CA LYS A 195 18.77 -17.82 -26.97
C LYS A 195 17.61 -17.19 -26.25
N LEU A 196 16.96 -16.21 -26.94
CA LEU A 196 15.66 -15.65 -26.52
C LEU A 196 14.58 -16.18 -27.48
N ASP A 197 13.66 -16.97 -26.95
CA ASP A 197 12.49 -17.43 -27.69
C ASP A 197 11.35 -16.46 -27.39
N MET A 198 10.64 -16.02 -28.45
CA MET A 198 9.63 -14.98 -28.32
C MET A 198 8.31 -15.40 -28.93
N HIS A 199 7.23 -15.21 -28.15
CA HIS A 199 5.85 -15.47 -28.58
C HIS A 199 4.95 -14.35 -28.09
N TRP A 200 4.05 -13.85 -28.94
CA TRP A 200 3.12 -12.80 -28.53
C TRP A 200 1.83 -12.82 -29.32
N GLU A 201 0.76 -12.38 -28.65
CA GLU A 201 -0.51 -12.05 -29.25
C GLU A 201 -0.61 -10.53 -29.49
N PRO A 202 -1.37 -10.07 -30.49
CA PRO A 202 -1.64 -8.64 -30.66
C PRO A 202 -2.40 -8.08 -29.47
N GLY A 203 -1.96 -6.93 -28.93
CA GLY A 203 -2.62 -6.28 -27.79
C GLY A 203 -2.00 -4.94 -27.43
N GLU A 204 -2.79 -4.13 -26.75
CA GLU A 204 -2.35 -2.87 -26.16
C GLU A 204 -2.33 -2.98 -24.63
N VAL A 205 -1.42 -2.26 -24.00
CA VAL A 205 -1.27 -2.18 -22.55
C VAL A 205 -1.20 -0.71 -22.10
N GLU A 206 -1.70 -0.42 -20.92
CA GLU A 206 -1.65 0.91 -20.35
C GLU A 206 -0.51 0.97 -19.31
N ILE A 207 0.65 1.39 -19.77
CA ILE A 207 1.91 1.35 -19.02
C ILE A 207 2.72 2.64 -19.24
N GLU A 208 3.73 2.83 -18.40
CA GLU A 208 4.89 3.69 -18.70
C GLU A 208 5.93 2.81 -19.40
N PRO A 209 6.23 3.04 -20.70
CA PRO A 209 6.97 2.09 -21.53
C PRO A 209 8.43 1.88 -21.08
N ASP A 210 9.13 2.93 -20.63
CA ASP A 210 10.55 2.83 -20.28
C ASP A 210 10.76 2.10 -18.96
N LEU A 211 9.88 2.32 -17.97
CA LEU A 211 9.90 1.55 -16.72
C LEU A 211 9.54 0.08 -16.96
N PHE A 212 8.53 -0.17 -17.80
CA PHE A 212 8.13 -1.54 -18.08
C PHE A 212 9.17 -2.30 -18.91
N LYS A 213 9.80 -1.62 -19.86
CA LYS A 213 10.97 -2.15 -20.59
C LYS A 213 12.10 -2.53 -19.64
N THR A 214 12.43 -1.63 -18.71
CA THR A 214 13.45 -1.87 -17.67
C THR A 214 13.08 -3.08 -16.79
N LEU A 215 11.82 -3.22 -16.42
CA LEU A 215 11.31 -4.38 -15.66
C LEU A 215 11.56 -5.69 -16.43
N LEU A 216 11.14 -5.76 -17.69
CA LEU A 216 11.28 -6.97 -18.50
C LEU A 216 12.77 -7.31 -18.76
N ILE A 217 13.62 -6.32 -19.02
CA ILE A 217 15.06 -6.52 -19.17
C ILE A 217 15.67 -7.08 -17.88
N ASN A 218 15.27 -6.58 -16.71
CA ASN A 218 15.73 -7.09 -15.43
C ASN A 218 15.28 -8.54 -15.18
N LEU A 219 14.05 -8.89 -15.53
CA LEU A 219 13.56 -10.27 -15.43
C LEU A 219 14.34 -11.21 -16.37
N ILE A 220 14.61 -10.80 -17.62
CA ILE A 220 15.41 -11.58 -18.56
C ILE A 220 16.85 -11.74 -18.08
N ASP A 221 17.47 -10.69 -17.51
CA ASP A 221 18.83 -10.77 -16.95
C ASP A 221 18.88 -11.70 -15.73
N ASN A 222 17.83 -11.74 -14.91
CA ASN A 222 17.70 -12.71 -13.83
C ASN A 222 17.57 -14.15 -14.36
N ALA A 223 16.74 -14.36 -15.38
CA ALA A 223 16.58 -15.63 -16.07
C ALA A 223 17.91 -16.11 -16.67
N ARG A 224 18.66 -15.20 -17.35
CA ARG A 224 20.00 -15.46 -17.88
C ARG A 224 20.98 -15.92 -16.79
N LYS A 225 20.99 -15.26 -15.64
CA LYS A 225 21.85 -15.59 -14.50
C LYS A 225 21.48 -16.93 -13.84
N ALA A 226 20.21 -17.30 -13.86
CA ALA A 226 19.70 -18.56 -13.34
C ALA A 226 19.99 -19.75 -14.28
N SER A 227 20.06 -19.51 -15.57
CA SER A 227 20.18 -20.50 -16.63
C SER A 227 21.64 -20.89 -16.93
N ARG A 228 21.81 -21.95 -17.72
CA ARG A 228 23.12 -22.46 -18.17
C ARG A 228 23.31 -22.17 -19.65
N ARG A 229 24.56 -22.17 -20.09
CA ARG A 229 24.93 -22.08 -21.51
C ARG A 229 24.19 -23.16 -22.34
N GLY A 230 23.65 -22.77 -23.48
CA GLY A 230 22.87 -23.65 -24.36
C GLY A 230 21.37 -23.72 -24.05
N GLN A 231 20.92 -23.17 -22.93
CA GLN A 231 19.49 -23.04 -22.65
C GLN A 231 18.87 -21.81 -23.30
N SER A 232 17.54 -21.75 -23.38
CA SER A 232 16.80 -20.58 -23.83
C SER A 232 16.08 -19.90 -22.66
N VAL A 233 15.82 -18.61 -22.83
CA VAL A 233 14.87 -17.83 -22.04
C VAL A 233 13.70 -17.51 -22.96
N GLU A 234 12.47 -17.70 -22.49
CA GLU A 234 11.26 -17.39 -23.23
C GLU A 234 10.67 -16.07 -22.74
N LEU A 235 10.34 -15.17 -23.67
CA LEU A 235 9.57 -13.97 -23.43
C LEU A 235 8.25 -14.09 -24.18
N SER A 236 7.14 -14.21 -23.49
CA SER A 236 5.84 -14.30 -24.11
C SER A 236 4.85 -13.26 -23.60
N GLY A 237 3.92 -12.88 -24.47
CA GLY A 237 2.86 -11.92 -24.19
C GLY A 237 1.53 -12.42 -24.73
N ARG A 238 0.49 -12.45 -23.89
CA ARG A 238 -0.84 -12.92 -24.30
C ARG A 238 -1.96 -12.14 -23.62
N ARG A 239 -3.14 -12.17 -24.25
CA ARG A 239 -4.34 -11.63 -23.64
C ARG A 239 -4.85 -12.58 -22.57
N GLU A 240 -5.29 -12.01 -21.45
CA GLU A 240 -5.95 -12.70 -20.35
C GLU A 240 -7.19 -11.93 -19.90
N ASP A 241 -8.07 -12.59 -19.12
CA ASP A 241 -9.27 -11.96 -18.57
C ASP A 241 -8.87 -10.74 -17.72
N GLY A 242 -9.20 -9.55 -18.23
CA GLY A 242 -8.92 -8.27 -17.59
C GLY A 242 -7.66 -7.53 -18.03
N GLY A 243 -6.87 -8.06 -18.99
CA GLY A 243 -5.68 -7.36 -19.45
C GLY A 243 -4.79 -8.10 -20.42
N TYR A 244 -3.49 -7.76 -20.37
CA TYR A 244 -2.45 -8.39 -21.16
C TYR A 244 -1.33 -8.82 -20.21
N ALA A 245 -0.93 -10.08 -20.25
CA ALA A 245 0.09 -10.65 -19.40
C ALA A 245 1.41 -10.85 -20.16
N PHE A 246 2.52 -10.53 -19.49
CA PHE A 246 3.87 -10.81 -19.97
C PHE A 246 4.49 -11.91 -19.11
N TYR A 247 5.16 -12.85 -19.72
CA TYR A 247 5.83 -13.96 -19.07
C TYR A 247 7.29 -14.01 -19.48
N VAL A 248 8.16 -14.15 -18.48
CA VAL A 248 9.58 -14.48 -18.68
C VAL A 248 9.80 -15.84 -18.05
N THR A 249 10.10 -16.85 -18.86
CA THR A 249 10.29 -18.23 -18.42
C THR A 249 11.74 -18.63 -18.61
N ASP A 250 12.35 -19.18 -17.58
CA ASP A 250 13.68 -19.79 -17.60
C ASP A 250 13.62 -21.28 -17.26
N HIS A 251 14.63 -22.01 -17.73
CA HIS A 251 14.85 -23.42 -17.42
C HIS A 251 16.09 -23.61 -16.52
N GLY A 252 16.34 -22.61 -15.67
CA GLY A 252 17.51 -22.56 -14.80
C GLY A 252 17.40 -23.45 -13.57
N ARG A 253 18.12 -23.07 -12.53
CA ARG A 253 18.21 -23.85 -11.29
C ARG A 253 16.94 -23.84 -10.42
N GLY A 254 15.97 -23.01 -10.73
CA GLY A 254 14.78 -22.79 -9.92
C GLY A 254 15.06 -22.15 -8.57
N MET A 255 14.01 -21.98 -7.78
CA MET A 255 14.03 -21.40 -6.43
C MET A 255 13.28 -22.32 -5.45
N ARG A 256 13.68 -22.31 -4.18
CA ARG A 256 12.92 -22.99 -3.14
C ARG A 256 11.64 -22.20 -2.84
N ARG A 257 10.61 -22.89 -2.41
CA ARG A 257 9.32 -22.27 -2.11
C ARG A 257 9.43 -21.18 -1.03
N GLU A 258 10.32 -21.37 -0.07
CA GLU A 258 10.63 -20.42 1.01
C GLU A 258 11.26 -19.08 0.53
N ASP A 259 11.90 -19.12 -0.64
CA ASP A 259 12.56 -17.95 -1.22
C ASP A 259 11.58 -17.10 -2.06
N LEU A 260 10.46 -17.70 -2.54
CA LEU A 260 9.52 -17.01 -3.46
C LEU A 260 8.89 -15.77 -2.84
N ASP A 261 8.56 -15.78 -1.56
CA ASP A 261 7.97 -14.64 -0.87
C ASP A 261 8.98 -13.50 -0.63
N LYS A 262 10.28 -13.83 -0.68
CA LYS A 262 11.39 -12.92 -0.38
C LYS A 262 12.08 -12.33 -1.60
N ILE A 263 11.90 -12.92 -2.80
CA ILE A 263 12.58 -12.43 -4.02
C ILE A 263 12.19 -11.03 -4.45
N THR A 264 11.06 -10.52 -3.96
CA THR A 264 10.60 -9.15 -4.18
C THR A 264 11.19 -8.15 -3.17
N GLU A 265 11.85 -8.64 -2.12
CA GLU A 265 12.56 -7.79 -1.18
C GLU A 265 13.81 -7.16 -1.83
N PRO A 266 14.07 -5.88 -1.61
CA PRO A 266 15.26 -5.23 -2.14
C PRO A 266 16.55 -5.93 -1.66
N PHE A 267 17.48 -6.19 -2.58
CA PHE A 267 18.77 -6.84 -2.32
C PHE A 267 18.70 -8.27 -1.79
N TYR A 268 17.53 -8.92 -1.80
CA TYR A 268 17.45 -10.34 -1.45
C TYR A 268 18.22 -11.17 -2.49
N MET A 269 19.08 -12.03 -2.01
CA MET A 269 19.86 -12.96 -2.83
C MET A 269 19.82 -14.36 -2.21
N ILE A 270 19.34 -15.33 -2.98
CA ILE A 270 19.26 -16.74 -2.57
C ILE A 270 20.66 -17.31 -2.22
N ASP A 271 21.72 -16.78 -2.82
CA ASP A 271 23.08 -17.34 -2.69
C ASP A 271 24.13 -16.22 -2.64
N LYS A 272 24.39 -15.71 -1.43
CA LYS A 272 25.40 -14.65 -1.20
C LYS A 272 26.84 -15.11 -1.53
N SER A 273 27.11 -16.41 -1.62
CA SER A 273 28.46 -16.96 -1.86
C SER A 273 28.88 -16.96 -3.32
N ARG A 274 27.92 -17.02 -4.26
CA ARG A 274 28.21 -17.17 -5.72
C ARG A 274 28.39 -15.87 -6.49
N SER A 275 27.92 -14.74 -5.95
CA SER A 275 28.18 -13.44 -6.59
C SER A 275 29.67 -13.09 -6.60
N ARG A 276 30.43 -13.63 -5.64
CA ARG A 276 31.90 -13.47 -5.56
C ARG A 276 32.69 -14.36 -6.55
N ALA A 277 32.09 -15.43 -7.05
CA ALA A 277 32.78 -16.39 -7.93
C ALA A 277 32.71 -16.05 -9.43
N ARG A 278 31.77 -15.19 -9.86
CA ARG A 278 31.64 -14.77 -11.27
C ARG A 278 32.47 -13.56 -11.68
N GLY A 279 33.23 -12.99 -10.76
CA GLY A 279 34.23 -11.93 -11.03
C GLY A 279 35.64 -12.47 -11.28
N ARG A 280 35.79 -13.77 -11.57
CA ARG A 280 37.09 -14.36 -12.00
C ARG A 280 37.08 -14.69 -13.47
#